data_979ace88173dd53a44d488dd7f9b420f
#
_entry.id   979ace88173dd53a44d488dd7f9b420f
#
_cell.length_a   1.000
_cell.length_b   1.000
_cell.length_c   1.000
_cell.angle_alpha   90.00
_cell.angle_beta   90.00
_cell.angle_gamma   90.00
#
_symmetry.space_group_name_H-M   'P 1'
#
loop_
_entity.id
_entity.type
_entity.pdbx_description
1 polymer ?
#
loop_
_entity_poly.entity_id
_entity_poly.type
_entity_poly.pdbx_seq_one_letter_code
_entity_poly.pdbx_strand_id
1 'polypeptide(L)'
;MSEQCLELKNVCKSFRDFTLNNISFTLPQGYIMGLVGPNGAGKTTTIQLILNMLEKDAGKILAFGKDNVVSEKEIKQDIGIVFDSIFYVDSWTVKDTEKAVSIFYDNWRHDIFNDMVKRFDTAK
;
A
#
# COMPACT_ATOMS: atom_id res chain seq x y z
N MET A 1 -9.83 17.50 -15.85
CA MET A 1 -8.49 17.08 -15.45
C MET A 1 -8.60 16.00 -14.38
N SER A 2 -8.07 14.82 -14.63
CA SER A 2 -8.15 13.75 -13.64
C SER A 2 -7.08 13.96 -12.57
N GLU A 3 -7.48 13.81 -11.33
CA GLU A 3 -6.54 13.83 -10.23
C GLU A 3 -5.65 12.60 -10.28
N GLN A 4 -4.39 12.77 -9.91
CA GLN A 4 -3.46 11.67 -9.80
C GLN A 4 -3.59 11.04 -8.43
N CYS A 5 -3.86 9.75 -8.42
CA CYS A 5 -3.95 8.96 -7.20
C CYS A 5 -2.54 8.73 -6.62
N LEU A 6 -1.58 8.49 -7.50
CA LEU A 6 -0.21 8.20 -7.12
C LEU A 6 0.74 8.78 -8.17
N GLU A 7 1.81 9.43 -7.70
CA GLU A 7 2.84 9.96 -8.58
C GLU A 7 4.22 9.65 -7.99
N LEU A 8 5.06 9.05 -8.80
CA LEU A 8 6.47 8.88 -8.48
C LEU A 8 7.28 9.73 -9.43
N LYS A 9 8.22 10.49 -8.91
CA LYS A 9 9.07 11.39 -9.71
C LYS A 9 10.53 11.13 -9.40
N ASN A 10 11.24 10.52 -10.34
CA ASN A 10 12.70 10.28 -10.24
C ASN A 10 13.09 9.57 -8.95
N VAL A 11 12.34 8.55 -8.57
CA VAL A 11 12.57 7.84 -7.33
C VAL A 11 13.75 6.88 -7.49
N CYS A 12 14.67 6.94 -6.54
CA CYS A 12 15.86 6.11 -6.53
C CYS A 12 16.02 5.45 -5.17
N LYS A 13 16.50 4.21 -5.20
CA LYS A 13 16.86 3.48 -3.99
C LYS A 13 17.95 2.48 -4.33
N SER A 14 19.10 2.58 -3.65
CA SER A 14 20.23 1.67 -3.86
C SER A 14 20.34 0.69 -2.71
N PHE A 15 20.52 -0.55 -3.08
CA PHE A 15 20.87 -1.64 -2.16
C PHE A 15 22.22 -2.19 -2.58
N ARG A 16 22.75 -3.08 -1.77
CA ARG A 16 24.06 -3.66 -2.04
C ARG A 16 24.14 -4.34 -3.42
N ASP A 17 23.13 -5.11 -3.77
CA ASP A 17 23.11 -5.91 -5.00
C ASP A 17 22.10 -5.43 -6.02
N PHE A 18 21.47 -4.28 -5.78
CA PHE A 18 20.34 -3.86 -6.61
C PHE A 18 20.11 -2.35 -6.47
N THR A 19 19.82 -1.70 -7.57
CA THR A 19 19.49 -0.28 -7.58
C THR A 19 18.18 -0.05 -8.33
N LEU A 20 17.25 0.62 -7.68
CA LEU A 20 16.04 1.14 -8.31
C LEU A 20 16.38 2.54 -8.79
N ASN A 21 16.40 2.75 -10.10
CA ASN A 21 16.96 3.97 -10.68
C ASN A 21 15.92 4.76 -11.46
N ASN A 22 15.69 6.00 -11.05
CA ASN A 22 14.84 6.97 -11.73
C ASN A 22 13.46 6.44 -12.11
N ILE A 23 12.77 5.92 -11.15
CA ILE A 23 11.41 5.42 -11.38
C ILE A 23 10.43 6.59 -11.36
N SER A 24 9.72 6.77 -12.48
CA SER A 24 8.71 7.82 -12.60
C SER A 24 7.47 7.25 -13.27
N PHE A 25 6.33 7.46 -12.64
CA PHE A 25 5.04 7.13 -13.24
C PHE A 25 3.93 7.84 -12.50
N THR A 26 2.77 7.90 -13.12
CA THR A 26 1.56 8.44 -12.48
C THR A 26 0.43 7.44 -12.65
N LEU A 27 -0.43 7.40 -11.64
CA LEU A 27 -1.64 6.59 -11.65
C LEU A 27 -2.83 7.52 -11.47
N PRO A 28 -3.60 7.78 -12.53
CA PRO A 28 -4.79 8.62 -12.40
C PRO A 28 -5.85 7.93 -11.54
N GLN A 29 -6.66 8.74 -10.89
CA GLN A 29 -7.79 8.24 -10.11
C GLN A 29 -8.74 7.43 -11.01
N GLY A 30 -9.20 6.30 -10.51
CA GLY A 30 -10.13 5.44 -11.25
C GLY A 30 -9.48 4.43 -12.17
N TYR A 31 -8.15 4.36 -12.22
CA TYR A 31 -7.41 3.43 -13.07
C TYR A 31 -6.71 2.35 -12.25
N ILE A 32 -6.42 1.26 -12.92
CA ILE A 32 -5.63 0.16 -12.34
C ILE A 32 -4.31 0.08 -13.11
N MET A 33 -3.22 -0.01 -12.39
CA MET A 33 -1.88 -0.13 -12.97
C MET A 33 -1.24 -1.44 -12.53
N GLY A 34 -0.62 -2.12 -13.47
CA GLY A 34 0.16 -3.31 -13.17
C GLY A 34 1.65 -2.99 -13.11
N LEU A 35 2.32 -3.52 -12.10
CA LEU A 35 3.77 -3.49 -12.00
C LEU A 35 4.29 -4.84 -12.43
N VAL A 36 4.89 -4.89 -13.62
CA VAL A 36 5.33 -6.13 -14.25
C VAL A 36 6.85 -6.17 -14.29
N GLY A 37 7.41 -7.32 -14.02
CA GLY A 37 8.86 -7.49 -14.08
C GLY A 37 9.27 -8.82 -13.47
N PRO A 38 10.56 -9.17 -13.57
CA PRO A 38 11.04 -10.42 -12.97
C PRO A 38 10.80 -10.40 -11.46
N ASN A 39 10.61 -11.58 -10.92
CA ASN A 39 10.49 -11.74 -9.47
C ASN A 39 11.72 -11.21 -8.80
N GLY A 40 11.51 -10.46 -7.76
CA GLY A 40 12.61 -9.94 -6.99
C GLY A 40 12.35 -8.51 -6.57
N ALA A 41 13.39 -7.75 -6.51
CA ALA A 41 13.46 -6.55 -5.72
C ALA A 41 12.59 -5.39 -6.18
N GLY A 42 12.40 -5.21 -7.49
CA GLY A 42 11.82 -3.97 -8.01
C GLY A 42 10.39 -3.69 -7.60
N LYS A 43 9.51 -4.68 -7.72
CA LYS A 43 8.08 -4.49 -7.43
C LYS A 43 7.84 -4.30 -5.93
N THR A 44 8.38 -5.17 -5.13
CA THR A 44 8.24 -5.11 -3.67
C THR A 44 8.86 -3.84 -3.13
N THR A 45 10.06 -3.51 -3.60
CA THR A 45 10.76 -2.31 -3.18
C THR A 45 9.95 -1.06 -3.50
N THR A 46 9.39 -0.98 -4.71
CA THR A 46 8.56 0.16 -5.10
C THR A 46 7.36 0.33 -4.17
N ILE A 47 6.68 -0.75 -3.87
CA ILE A 47 5.52 -0.72 -2.96
C ILE A 47 5.95 -0.28 -1.56
N GLN A 48 7.06 -0.81 -1.06
CA GLN A 48 7.57 -0.42 0.26
C GLN A 48 7.97 1.05 0.33
N LEU A 49 8.51 1.60 -0.76
CA LEU A 49 8.82 3.02 -0.82
C LEU A 49 7.56 3.88 -0.83
N ILE A 50 6.53 3.46 -1.57
CA ILE A 50 5.25 4.17 -1.61
C ILE A 50 4.62 4.23 -0.22
N LEU A 51 4.71 3.13 0.53
CA LEU A 51 4.16 3.04 1.88
C LEU A 51 5.07 3.63 2.95
N ASN A 52 6.21 4.18 2.54
CA ASN A 52 7.22 4.73 3.45
C ASN A 52 7.73 3.69 4.46
N MET A 53 7.77 2.45 4.06
CA MET A 53 8.39 1.38 4.84
C MET A 53 9.91 1.35 4.62
N LEU A 54 10.35 1.95 3.51
CA LEU A 54 11.76 2.16 3.17
C LEU A 54 11.94 3.64 2.85
N GLU A 55 13.12 4.15 3.19
CA GLU A 55 13.50 5.52 2.86
C GLU A 55 14.09 5.56 1.46
N LYS A 56 13.55 6.43 0.60
CA LYS A 56 14.11 6.61 -0.74
C LYS A 56 15.39 7.44 -0.68
N ASP A 57 16.31 7.18 -1.60
CA ASP A 57 17.56 7.94 -1.69
C ASP A 57 17.37 9.27 -2.43
N ALA A 58 16.43 9.31 -3.37
CA ALA A 58 16.14 10.50 -4.13
C ALA A 58 14.72 10.41 -4.70
N GLY A 59 14.21 11.54 -5.17
CA GLY A 59 12.92 11.61 -5.83
C GLY A 59 11.79 11.98 -4.90
N LYS A 60 10.58 11.89 -5.43
CA LYS A 60 9.39 12.30 -4.74
C LYS A 60 8.26 11.31 -4.99
N ILE A 61 7.49 11.03 -3.96
CA ILE A 61 6.30 10.19 -4.05
C ILE A 61 5.13 10.96 -3.48
N LEU A 62 4.10 11.13 -4.30
CA LEU A 62 2.87 11.80 -3.87
C LEU A 62 1.73 10.80 -3.97
N ALA A 63 0.96 10.69 -2.90
CA ALA A 63 -0.26 9.91 -2.89
C ALA A 63 -1.41 10.85 -2.58
N PHE A 64 -2.43 10.82 -3.42
CA PHE A 64 -3.57 11.73 -3.30
C PHE A 64 -3.14 13.21 -3.23
N GLY A 65 -2.07 13.55 -3.96
CA GLY A 65 -1.52 14.89 -3.99
C GLY A 65 -0.66 15.28 -2.79
N LYS A 66 -0.39 14.35 -1.88
CA LYS A 66 0.36 14.61 -0.65
C LYS A 66 1.67 13.83 -0.62
N ASP A 67 2.71 14.43 -0.08
CA ASP A 67 4.02 13.77 0.06
C ASP A 67 3.90 12.58 1.01
N ASN A 68 4.42 11.42 0.60
CA ASN A 68 4.24 10.19 1.36
C ASN A 68 5.04 10.13 2.67
N VAL A 69 6.03 10.99 2.83
CA VAL A 69 6.77 11.08 4.09
C VAL A 69 6.12 12.08 5.02
N VAL A 70 5.86 13.29 4.52
CA VAL A 70 5.30 14.38 5.31
C VAL A 70 3.89 14.07 5.78
N SER A 71 3.06 13.49 4.90
CA SER A 71 1.65 13.21 5.19
C SER A 71 1.39 11.71 5.35
N GLU A 72 2.38 10.95 5.80
CA GLU A 72 2.30 9.51 5.92
C GLU A 72 1.03 9.03 6.64
N LYS A 73 0.74 9.63 7.77
CA LYS A 73 -0.39 9.22 8.60
C LYS A 73 -1.73 9.40 7.90
N GLU A 74 -1.91 10.54 7.23
CA GLU A 74 -3.13 10.82 6.47
C GLU A 74 -3.28 9.88 5.29
N ILE A 75 -2.20 9.67 4.57
CA ILE A 75 -2.19 8.83 3.39
C ILE A 75 -2.55 7.40 3.74
N LYS A 76 -2.01 6.88 4.83
CA LYS A 76 -2.24 5.49 5.23
C LYS A 76 -3.68 5.22 5.67
N GLN A 77 -4.44 6.24 6.02
CA GLN A 77 -5.86 6.07 6.29
C GLN A 77 -6.65 5.66 5.05
N ASP A 78 -6.16 6.04 3.87
CA ASP A 78 -6.87 5.82 2.61
C ASP A 78 -6.25 4.71 1.77
N ILE A 79 -5.30 3.96 2.32
CA ILE A 79 -4.62 2.88 1.61
C ILE A 79 -4.87 1.55 2.30
N GLY A 80 -5.27 0.56 1.49
CA GLY A 80 -5.25 -0.84 1.91
C GLY A 80 -4.18 -1.58 1.15
N ILE A 81 -3.60 -2.59 1.75
CA ILE A 81 -2.55 -3.36 1.10
C ILE A 81 -2.75 -4.86 1.31
N VAL A 82 -2.41 -5.61 0.26
CA VAL A 82 -2.40 -7.07 0.29
C VAL A 82 -1.00 -7.51 -0.13
N PHE A 83 -0.31 -8.19 0.76
CA PHE A 83 1.02 -8.72 0.48
C PHE A 83 0.95 -10.15 -0.04
N ASP A 84 2.01 -10.60 -0.71
CA ASP A 84 2.14 -11.98 -1.16
C ASP A 84 2.11 -12.95 0.02
N SER A 85 2.72 -12.55 1.13
CA SER A 85 2.71 -13.34 2.36
C SER A 85 1.78 -12.67 3.35
N ILE A 86 0.82 -13.45 3.86
CA ILE A 86 -0.13 -12.94 4.84
C ILE A 86 0.37 -13.30 6.22
N PHE A 87 0.58 -12.28 7.04
CA PHE A 87 0.96 -12.46 8.45
C PHE A 87 -0.31 -12.36 9.29
N TYR A 88 -0.64 -13.45 9.95
CA TYR A 88 -1.81 -13.48 10.83
C TYR A 88 -1.48 -14.30 12.08
N VAL A 89 -2.27 -14.08 13.10
CA VAL A 89 -2.14 -14.85 14.33
C VAL A 89 -3.05 -16.07 14.21
N ASP A 90 -2.47 -17.25 14.21
CA ASP A 90 -3.20 -18.51 13.98
C ASP A 90 -4.37 -18.72 14.93
N SER A 91 -4.22 -18.28 16.17
CA SER A 91 -5.26 -18.45 17.19
C SER A 91 -6.41 -17.45 17.08
N TRP A 92 -6.26 -16.44 16.23
CA TRP A 92 -7.28 -15.40 16.09
C TRP A 92 -8.37 -15.81 15.11
N THR A 93 -9.58 -15.41 15.43
CA THR A 93 -10.68 -15.47 14.48
C THR A 93 -10.58 -14.28 13.52
N VAL A 94 -11.40 -14.31 12.47
CA VAL A 94 -11.53 -13.17 11.56
C VAL A 94 -11.94 -11.92 12.32
N LYS A 95 -12.83 -12.05 13.30
CA LYS A 95 -13.25 -10.92 14.14
C LYS A 95 -12.13 -10.36 15.00
N ASP A 96 -11.28 -11.21 15.53
CA ASP A 96 -10.13 -10.76 16.31
C ASP A 96 -9.19 -9.95 15.45
N THR A 97 -8.95 -10.39 14.22
CA THR A 97 -8.10 -9.67 13.27
C THR A 97 -8.71 -8.33 12.90
N GLU A 98 -10.03 -8.29 12.68
CA GLU A 98 -10.73 -7.03 12.41
C GLU A 98 -10.53 -6.03 13.53
N LYS A 99 -10.67 -6.46 14.76
CA LYS A 99 -10.48 -5.59 15.93
C LYS A 99 -9.10 -4.97 15.96
N ALA A 100 -8.08 -5.80 15.70
CA ALA A 100 -6.70 -5.33 15.74
C ALA A 100 -6.40 -4.33 14.62
N VAL A 101 -6.95 -4.54 13.44
CA VAL A 101 -6.70 -3.68 12.27
C VAL A 101 -7.53 -2.42 12.31
N SER A 102 -8.80 -2.51 12.73
CA SER A 102 -9.74 -1.39 12.67
C SER A 102 -9.32 -0.18 13.49
N ILE A 103 -8.55 -0.38 14.56
CA ILE A 103 -8.10 0.73 15.39
C ILE A 103 -7.16 1.68 14.66
N PHE A 104 -6.55 1.24 13.57
CA PHE A 104 -5.64 2.07 12.76
C PHE A 104 -6.36 2.89 11.69
N TYR A 105 -7.68 2.66 11.51
CA TYR A 105 -8.46 3.34 10.47
C TYR A 105 -9.65 4.05 11.09
N ASP A 106 -9.67 5.37 10.99
CA ASP A 106 -10.72 6.19 11.60
C ASP A 106 -12.11 5.94 11.04
N ASN A 107 -12.17 5.60 9.74
CA ASN A 107 -13.41 5.42 9.02
C ASN A 107 -13.75 3.97 8.73
N TRP A 108 -13.31 3.07 9.60
CA TRP A 108 -13.56 1.65 9.43
C TRP A 108 -15.06 1.35 9.39
N ARG A 109 -15.47 0.55 8.41
CA ARG A 109 -16.87 0.17 8.22
C ARG A 109 -17.06 -1.29 8.60
N HIS A 110 -17.47 -1.50 9.83
CA HIS A 110 -17.71 -2.84 10.37
C HIS A 110 -18.83 -3.56 9.62
N ASP A 111 -19.86 -2.84 9.18
CA ASP A 111 -20.97 -3.39 8.41
C ASP A 111 -20.51 -3.95 7.05
N ILE A 112 -19.61 -3.25 6.37
CA ILE A 112 -19.05 -3.71 5.11
C ILE A 112 -18.18 -4.95 5.33
N PHE A 113 -17.38 -4.94 6.38
CA PHE A 113 -16.54 -6.08 6.74
C PHE A 113 -17.39 -7.33 6.95
N ASN A 114 -18.46 -7.21 7.75
CA ASN A 114 -19.35 -8.33 8.02
C ASN A 114 -20.05 -8.86 6.76
N ASP A 115 -20.43 -7.96 5.85
CA ASP A 115 -21.02 -8.35 4.58
C ASP A 115 -20.03 -9.15 3.73
N MET A 116 -18.78 -8.73 3.69
CA MET A 116 -17.74 -9.43 2.95
C MET A 116 -17.43 -10.80 3.53
N VAL A 117 -17.40 -10.91 4.85
CA VAL A 117 -17.20 -12.20 5.51
C VAL A 117 -18.30 -13.19 5.10
N LYS A 118 -19.54 -12.74 5.06
CA LYS A 118 -20.67 -13.56 4.62
C LYS A 118 -20.53 -13.98 3.16
N ARG A 119 -20.15 -13.05 2.30
CA ARG A 119 -20.02 -13.29 0.85
C ARG A 119 -18.95 -14.32 0.53
N PHE A 120 -17.85 -14.29 1.26
CA PHE A 120 -16.73 -15.20 1.02
C PHE A 120 -16.83 -16.48 1.85
N ASP A 121 -17.90 -16.64 2.63
CA ASP A 121 -18.10 -17.83 3.49
C ASP A 121 -16.87 -18.13 4.33
N THR A 122 -16.28 -17.08 4.89
CA THR A 122 -15.04 -17.17 5.62
C THR A 122 -15.29 -17.70 7.04
N ALA A 123 -14.45 -18.62 7.50
CA ALA A 123 -14.52 -19.14 8.86
C ALA A 123 -14.24 -18.01 9.87
N LYS A 124 -15.02 -18.03 10.94
CA LYS A 124 -14.92 -17.03 12.00
C LYS A 124 -13.74 -17.25 12.92
#